data_7d4691a6fd174a95482b925d013a9eab
#
_entry.id   7d4691a6fd174a95482b925d013a9eab
#
_cell.length_a   1.000
_cell.length_b   1.000
_cell.length_c   1.000
_cell.angle_alpha   90.00
_cell.angle_beta   90.00
_cell.angle_gamma   90.00
#
_symmetry.space_group_name_H-M   'P 1'
#
loop_
_entity.id
_entity.type
_entity.pdbx_description
1 polymer ?
#
loop_
_entity_poly.entity_id
_entity_poly.type
_entity_poly.pdbx_seq_one_letter_code
_entity_poly.pdbx_strand_id
1 'polypeptide(L)'
;MSRSFEPDGTLSGRNYTLYAYCLMSNHFHLLIREREDNLAMSIKRIASSYVYYYNHKYSRDGHLFRERFKSEPVNDMAYFVTLLRYIHQNPVKAGIVSEVQDYEFSSWHEFSEKNSVLFPLCDTLSILNRIPYAELNALVNKPLSDDIGCLDIESPSQGRPSDDQVMLLIKEKTGATNISSFQQLPDEIKRSVLIELKNRKASLRQLERLTGIGMGVIYRMS
;
A
#
# COMPACT_ATOMS: atom_id res chain seq x y z
N MET A 1 23.77 20.93 8.67
CA MET A 1 24.57 19.76 8.26
C MET A 1 24.66 19.79 6.73
N SER A 2 25.86 20.02 6.20
CA SER A 2 26.11 19.96 4.76
C SER A 2 25.98 18.51 4.30
N ARG A 3 25.10 18.25 3.31
CA ARG A 3 25.01 16.95 2.69
C ARG A 3 26.12 16.86 1.64
N SER A 4 27.04 15.93 1.82
CA SER A 4 28.05 15.59 0.83
C SER A 4 27.54 14.47 -0.07
N PHE A 5 27.93 14.50 -1.34
CA PHE A 5 27.66 13.40 -2.28
C PHE A 5 28.91 12.53 -2.37
N GLU A 6 28.70 11.24 -2.45
CA GLU A 6 29.74 10.27 -2.79
C GLU A 6 30.16 10.43 -4.27
N PRO A 7 31.34 9.93 -4.67
CA PRO A 7 31.79 10.00 -6.08
C PRO A 7 30.85 9.36 -7.09
N ASP A 8 29.98 8.46 -6.64
CA ASP A 8 28.93 7.81 -7.45
C ASP A 8 27.63 8.63 -7.54
N GLY A 9 27.61 9.85 -7.00
CA GLY A 9 26.43 10.73 -6.97
C GLY A 9 25.44 10.44 -5.87
N THR A 10 25.69 9.44 -5.01
CA THR A 10 24.79 9.09 -3.90
C THR A 10 24.98 10.03 -2.71
N LEU A 11 23.94 10.23 -1.91
CA LEU A 11 24.01 11.04 -0.69
C LEU A 11 24.84 10.33 0.37
N SER A 12 25.93 10.98 0.79
CA SER A 12 26.80 10.50 1.87
C SER A 12 26.04 10.30 3.18
N GLY A 13 26.39 9.24 3.92
CA GLY A 13 25.83 8.95 5.24
C GLY A 13 24.44 8.29 5.25
N ARG A 14 23.95 7.80 4.12
CA ARG A 14 22.74 6.96 4.08
C ARG A 14 23.10 5.48 4.17
N ASN A 15 22.42 4.76 5.05
CA ASN A 15 22.62 3.33 5.24
C ASN A 15 21.96 2.49 4.13
N TYR A 16 21.25 3.14 3.19
CA TYR A 16 20.56 2.53 2.05
C TYR A 16 20.48 3.51 0.89
N THR A 17 20.29 2.99 -0.31
CA THR A 17 19.95 3.78 -1.51
C THR A 17 18.46 3.54 -1.84
N LEU A 18 17.67 4.60 -1.92
CA LEU A 18 16.28 4.54 -2.35
C LEU A 18 16.19 4.89 -3.84
N TYR A 19 15.57 4.03 -4.63
CA TYR A 19 15.38 4.24 -6.08
C TYR A 19 13.98 4.70 -6.44
N ALA A 20 12.97 4.18 -5.73
CA ALA A 20 11.59 4.58 -5.92
C ALA A 20 10.75 4.36 -4.66
N TYR A 21 9.70 5.14 -4.52
CA TYR A 21 8.66 4.91 -3.53
C TYR A 21 7.28 5.28 -4.06
N CYS A 22 6.27 4.67 -3.45
CA CYS A 22 4.87 5.07 -3.58
C CYS A 22 4.17 4.86 -2.24
N LEU A 23 3.61 5.93 -1.67
CA LEU A 23 2.90 5.92 -0.39
C LEU A 23 1.41 5.87 -0.67
N MET A 24 0.80 4.71 -0.48
CA MET A 24 -0.65 4.52 -0.61
C MET A 24 -1.36 4.78 0.73
N SER A 25 -2.68 4.85 0.73
CA SER A 25 -3.46 5.15 1.95
C SER A 25 -3.28 4.13 3.09
N ASN A 26 -2.99 2.88 2.77
CA ASN A 26 -2.91 1.77 3.74
C ASN A 26 -1.65 0.92 3.64
N HIS A 27 -0.77 1.17 2.67
CA HIS A 27 0.51 0.50 2.48
C HIS A 27 1.48 1.39 1.71
N PHE A 28 2.72 0.96 1.59
CA PHE A 28 3.72 1.66 0.78
C PHE A 28 4.61 0.66 0.05
N HIS A 29 5.16 1.10 -1.07
CA HIS A 29 6.14 0.36 -1.85
C HIS A 29 7.46 1.11 -1.86
N LEU A 30 8.56 0.38 -1.73
CA LEU A 30 9.91 0.93 -1.79
C LEU A 30 10.77 0.06 -2.71
N LEU A 31 11.54 0.68 -3.59
CA LEU A 31 12.65 0.07 -4.30
C LEU A 31 13.94 0.56 -3.67
N ILE A 32 14.60 -0.31 -2.91
CA ILE A 32 15.69 0.05 -2.00
C ILE A 32 16.86 -0.91 -2.14
N ARG A 33 18.07 -0.40 -2.08
CA ARG A 33 19.31 -1.19 -2.01
C ARG A 33 19.97 -1.02 -0.64
N GLU A 34 20.31 -2.12 -0.02
CA GLU A 34 21.13 -2.16 1.20
C GLU A 34 22.51 -1.56 0.94
N ARG A 35 23.07 -0.92 1.94
CA ARG A 35 24.45 -0.44 1.97
C ARG A 35 25.13 -0.94 3.26
N GLU A 36 25.23 -0.12 4.27
CA GLU A 36 25.88 -0.48 5.54
C GLU A 36 24.95 -1.27 6.47
N ASP A 37 23.70 -0.85 6.57
CA ASP A 37 22.67 -1.56 7.33
C ASP A 37 21.91 -2.55 6.45
N ASN A 38 21.48 -3.66 7.04
CA ASN A 38 20.52 -4.54 6.38
C ASN A 38 19.15 -3.87 6.28
N LEU A 39 18.35 -4.32 5.32
CA LEU A 39 17.01 -3.79 5.04
C LEU A 39 16.11 -3.77 6.28
N ALA A 40 16.16 -4.83 7.09
CA ALA A 40 15.31 -4.96 8.28
C ALA A 40 15.58 -3.83 9.30
N MET A 41 16.84 -3.44 9.49
CA MET A 41 17.20 -2.32 10.39
C MET A 41 16.75 -0.97 9.82
N SER A 42 16.95 -0.75 8.52
CA SER A 42 16.52 0.49 7.86
C SER A 42 14.99 0.66 7.94
N ILE A 43 14.24 -0.37 7.58
CA ILE A 43 12.76 -0.35 7.64
C ILE A 43 12.27 -0.22 9.09
N LYS A 44 12.91 -0.91 10.05
CA LYS A 44 12.56 -0.77 11.47
C LYS A 44 12.70 0.68 11.94
N ARG A 45 13.80 1.37 11.59
CA ARG A 45 14.02 2.78 11.98
C ARG A 45 12.95 3.69 11.37
N ILE A 46 12.66 3.54 10.06
CA ILE A 46 11.65 4.34 9.36
C ILE A 46 10.27 4.11 10.00
N ALA A 47 9.87 2.85 10.12
CA ALA A 47 8.56 2.48 10.66
C ALA A 47 8.38 2.95 12.12
N SER A 48 9.39 2.74 12.98
CA SER A 48 9.30 3.15 14.39
C SER A 48 9.18 4.67 14.53
N SER A 49 9.95 5.43 13.75
CA SER A 49 9.88 6.90 13.74
C SER A 49 8.49 7.39 13.27
N TYR A 50 7.94 6.75 12.23
CA TYR A 50 6.62 7.11 11.73
C TYR A 50 5.49 6.74 12.71
N VAL A 51 5.56 5.57 13.35
CA VAL A 51 4.59 5.14 14.38
C VAL A 51 4.58 6.14 15.54
N TYR A 52 5.76 6.53 16.02
CA TYR A 52 5.87 7.53 17.09
C TYR A 52 5.21 8.85 16.69
N TYR A 53 5.56 9.40 15.52
CA TYR A 53 4.96 10.64 14.99
C TYR A 53 3.44 10.51 14.86
N TYR A 54 2.95 9.43 14.25
CA TYR A 54 1.53 9.21 13.99
C TYR A 54 0.73 9.08 15.28
N ASN A 55 1.18 8.27 16.22
CA ASN A 55 0.53 8.10 17.51
C ASN A 55 0.47 9.41 18.31
N HIS A 56 1.57 10.16 18.33
CA HIS A 56 1.60 11.46 18.99
C HIS A 56 0.63 12.46 18.32
N LYS A 57 0.66 12.55 16.98
CA LYS A 57 -0.19 13.48 16.23
C LYS A 57 -1.69 13.23 16.40
N TYR A 58 -2.08 11.96 16.49
CA TYR A 58 -3.49 11.57 16.55
C TYR A 58 -3.94 11.07 17.93
N SER A 59 -3.12 11.28 18.97
CA SER A 59 -3.39 10.85 20.36
C SER A 59 -3.81 9.37 20.42
N ARG A 60 -3.05 8.50 19.75
CA ARG A 60 -3.29 7.06 19.68
C ARG A 60 -2.17 6.29 20.35
N ASP A 61 -2.51 5.09 20.83
CA ASP A 61 -1.57 4.11 21.32
C ASP A 61 -1.63 2.81 20.48
N GLY A 62 -0.53 2.04 20.51
CA GLY A 62 -0.47 0.72 19.91
C GLY A 62 0.14 0.67 18.50
N HIS A 63 -0.05 -0.48 17.85
CA HIS A 63 0.55 -0.77 16.56
C HIS A 63 -0.16 -0.04 15.41
N LEU A 64 0.63 0.55 14.51
CA LEU A 64 0.14 1.12 13.25
C LEU A 64 0.24 0.09 12.11
N PHE A 65 1.37 -0.62 12.03
CA PHE A 65 1.57 -1.67 11.03
C PHE A 65 1.10 -3.02 11.58
N ARG A 66 0.31 -3.74 10.79
CA ARG A 66 -0.26 -5.05 11.17
C ARG A 66 0.76 -6.18 11.14
N GLU A 67 1.61 -6.15 10.11
CA GLU A 67 2.53 -7.23 9.77
C GLU A 67 3.93 -6.68 9.51
N ARG A 68 4.90 -7.59 9.45
CA ARG A 68 6.24 -7.24 8.97
C ARG A 68 6.18 -6.90 7.48
N PHE A 69 7.11 -6.05 7.03
CA PHE A 69 7.29 -5.80 5.61
C PHE A 69 7.61 -7.11 4.86
N LYS A 70 7.16 -7.20 3.63
CA LYS A 70 7.54 -8.24 2.69
C LYS A 70 8.68 -7.68 1.82
N SER A 71 9.65 -8.51 1.46
CA SER A 71 10.75 -8.11 0.58
C SER A 71 11.05 -9.19 -0.42
N GLU A 72 11.44 -8.77 -1.61
CA GLU A 72 11.84 -9.63 -2.71
C GLU A 72 13.16 -9.12 -3.29
N PRO A 73 14.15 -10.00 -3.54
CA PRO A 73 15.41 -9.58 -4.10
C PRO A 73 15.28 -9.20 -5.59
N VAL A 74 15.96 -8.13 -5.97
CA VAL A 74 16.03 -7.65 -7.36
C VAL A 74 17.37 -8.05 -7.95
N ASN A 75 17.37 -9.08 -8.79
CA ASN A 75 18.59 -9.73 -9.26
C ASN A 75 19.05 -9.26 -10.64
N ASP A 76 18.20 -8.59 -11.41
CA ASP A 76 18.54 -8.12 -12.74
C ASP A 76 17.88 -6.77 -13.07
N MET A 77 18.35 -6.14 -14.14
CA MET A 77 17.92 -4.82 -14.56
C MET A 77 16.52 -4.83 -15.20
N ALA A 78 16.14 -5.91 -15.87
CA ALA A 78 14.81 -6.00 -16.49
C ALA A 78 13.73 -6.04 -15.40
N TYR A 79 13.98 -6.81 -14.35
CA TYR A 79 13.11 -6.86 -13.18
C TYR A 79 13.11 -5.55 -12.40
N PHE A 80 14.27 -4.88 -12.26
CA PHE A 80 14.35 -3.55 -11.66
C PHE A 80 13.44 -2.54 -12.37
N VAL A 81 13.49 -2.47 -13.70
CA VAL A 81 12.62 -1.58 -14.50
C VAL A 81 11.14 -1.96 -14.35
N THR A 82 10.85 -3.25 -14.30
CA THR A 82 9.49 -3.75 -14.07
C THR A 82 8.95 -3.29 -12.71
N LEU A 83 9.75 -3.40 -11.65
CA LEU A 83 9.39 -2.92 -10.31
C LEU A 83 9.24 -1.40 -10.26
N LEU A 84 10.12 -0.66 -10.93
CA LEU A 84 10.02 0.79 -11.03
C LEU A 84 8.68 1.21 -11.64
N ARG A 85 8.27 0.55 -12.74
CA ARG A 85 6.96 0.75 -13.36
C ARG A 85 5.82 0.36 -12.43
N TYR A 86 5.90 -0.83 -11.84
CA TYR A 86 4.89 -1.34 -10.90
C TYR A 86 4.63 -0.37 -9.75
N ILE A 87 5.68 0.11 -9.10
CA ILE A 87 5.59 1.02 -7.94
C ILE A 87 4.84 2.31 -8.31
N HIS A 88 5.21 2.92 -9.45
CA HIS A 88 4.60 4.18 -9.86
C HIS A 88 3.19 4.01 -10.48
N GLN A 89 2.87 2.84 -11.04
CA GLN A 89 1.54 2.53 -11.56
C GLN A 89 0.51 2.12 -10.50
N ASN A 90 0.92 1.85 -9.25
CA ASN A 90 -0.01 1.43 -8.20
C ASN A 90 -1.20 2.37 -8.02
N PRO A 91 -1.05 3.71 -7.95
CA PRO A 91 -2.18 4.63 -7.83
C PRO A 91 -3.12 4.62 -9.04
N VAL A 92 -2.58 4.43 -10.25
CA VAL A 92 -3.37 4.32 -11.48
C VAL A 92 -4.17 3.01 -11.48
N LYS A 93 -3.52 1.88 -11.16
CA LYS A 93 -4.19 0.57 -11.00
C LYS A 93 -5.29 0.59 -9.94
N ALA A 94 -5.08 1.35 -8.87
CA ALA A 94 -6.07 1.53 -7.81
C ALA A 94 -7.20 2.51 -8.17
N GLY A 95 -7.16 3.13 -9.36
CA GLY A 95 -8.15 4.11 -9.82
C GLY A 95 -8.14 5.43 -9.03
N ILE A 96 -7.03 5.75 -8.35
CA ILE A 96 -6.90 6.99 -7.55
C ILE A 96 -6.60 8.17 -8.46
N VAL A 97 -5.76 7.95 -9.48
CA VAL A 97 -5.38 8.95 -10.50
C VAL A 97 -5.44 8.30 -11.88
N SER A 98 -5.49 9.14 -12.94
CA SER A 98 -5.51 8.67 -14.33
C SER A 98 -4.10 8.45 -14.89
N GLU A 99 -3.13 9.22 -14.45
CA GLU A 99 -1.75 9.17 -14.91
C GLU A 99 -0.77 9.15 -13.72
N VAL A 100 0.40 8.57 -13.94
CA VAL A 100 1.41 8.38 -12.88
C VAL A 100 1.88 9.70 -12.29
N GLN A 101 2.01 10.74 -13.12
CA GLN A 101 2.45 12.07 -12.70
C GLN A 101 1.44 12.82 -11.81
N ASP A 102 0.19 12.39 -11.78
CA ASP A 102 -0.86 13.05 -11.00
C ASP A 102 -0.85 12.63 -9.53
N TYR A 103 -0.05 11.62 -9.17
CA TYR A 103 0.01 11.13 -7.81
C TYR A 103 1.14 11.76 -7.00
N GLU A 104 0.80 12.68 -6.11
CA GLU A 104 1.73 13.48 -5.31
C GLU A 104 2.60 12.63 -4.35
N PHE A 105 2.08 11.51 -3.82
CA PHE A 105 2.77 10.71 -2.80
C PHE A 105 3.66 9.60 -3.40
N SER A 106 4.19 9.81 -4.60
CA SER A 106 5.16 8.92 -5.22
C SER A 106 6.46 9.66 -5.56
N SER A 107 7.53 8.89 -5.77
CA SER A 107 8.81 9.45 -6.20
C SER A 107 8.85 9.86 -7.67
N TRP A 108 7.76 9.70 -8.42
CA TRP A 108 7.77 9.99 -9.86
C TRP A 108 8.13 11.45 -10.17
N HIS A 109 7.67 12.37 -9.34
CA HIS A 109 7.99 13.80 -9.50
C HIS A 109 9.50 14.13 -9.33
N GLU A 110 10.28 13.27 -8.65
CA GLU A 110 11.73 13.43 -8.53
C GLU A 110 12.48 13.12 -9.83
N PHE A 111 11.86 12.38 -10.77
CA PHE A 111 12.42 12.08 -12.09
C PHE A 111 12.21 13.21 -13.09
N SER A 112 11.25 14.10 -12.90
CA SER A 112 10.91 15.16 -13.84
C SER A 112 11.84 16.37 -13.66
N GLU A 113 12.45 16.84 -14.75
CA GLU A 113 13.28 18.05 -14.76
C GLU A 113 12.50 19.32 -14.35
N LYS A 114 11.17 19.32 -14.50
CA LYS A 114 10.31 20.44 -14.15
C LYS A 114 10.15 20.62 -12.64
N ASN A 115 10.35 19.58 -11.88
CA ASN A 115 10.28 19.59 -10.41
C ASN A 115 11.69 19.44 -9.86
N SER A 116 12.47 20.53 -9.84
CA SER A 116 13.72 20.57 -9.11
C SER A 116 13.44 20.44 -7.62
N VAL A 117 13.27 19.21 -7.15
CA VAL A 117 13.23 18.92 -5.71
C VAL A 117 14.59 19.29 -5.16
N LEU A 118 14.64 20.33 -4.35
CA LEU A 118 15.89 20.82 -3.73
C LEU A 118 16.67 19.71 -3.01
N PHE A 119 15.96 18.67 -2.56
CA PHE A 119 16.54 17.53 -1.84
C PHE A 119 15.85 16.23 -2.24
N PRO A 120 16.19 15.62 -3.38
CA PRO A 120 15.62 14.35 -3.79
C PRO A 120 15.90 13.25 -2.76
N LEU A 121 14.89 12.43 -2.52
CA LEU A 121 15.02 11.26 -1.64
C LEU A 121 15.61 10.08 -2.40
N CYS A 122 15.29 9.97 -3.69
CA CYS A 122 15.70 8.87 -4.55
C CYS A 122 16.99 9.17 -5.32
N ASP A 123 17.73 8.12 -5.63
CA ASP A 123 18.85 8.15 -6.57
C ASP A 123 18.33 8.07 -8.01
N THR A 124 17.69 9.14 -8.46
CA THR A 124 17.14 9.23 -9.82
C THR A 124 18.20 9.34 -10.88
N LEU A 125 19.38 9.93 -10.55
CA LEU A 125 20.46 10.12 -11.47
C LEU A 125 21.05 8.82 -11.98
N SER A 126 21.24 7.83 -11.12
CA SER A 126 21.73 6.50 -11.51
C SER A 126 20.79 5.81 -12.51
N ILE A 127 19.50 6.11 -12.46
CA ILE A 127 18.49 5.57 -13.38
C ILE A 127 18.49 6.38 -14.69
N LEU A 128 18.43 7.71 -14.61
CA LEU A 128 18.34 8.60 -15.76
C LEU A 128 19.62 8.58 -16.62
N ASN A 129 20.78 8.29 -16.03
CA ASN A 129 22.03 8.06 -16.77
C ASN A 129 21.98 6.80 -17.67
N ARG A 130 21.08 5.84 -17.37
CA ARG A 130 20.92 4.59 -18.14
C ARG A 130 19.71 4.62 -19.06
N ILE A 131 18.64 5.26 -18.63
CA ILE A 131 17.36 5.35 -19.35
C ILE A 131 16.96 6.82 -19.35
N PRO A 132 17.00 7.49 -20.53
CA PRO A 132 16.59 8.89 -20.65
C PRO A 132 15.15 9.09 -20.19
N TYR A 133 14.86 10.25 -19.60
CA TYR A 133 13.53 10.54 -19.04
C TYR A 133 12.36 10.27 -19.99
N ALA A 134 12.50 10.66 -21.26
CA ALA A 134 11.44 10.45 -22.27
C ALA A 134 11.11 8.95 -22.45
N GLU A 135 12.14 8.11 -22.50
CA GLU A 135 11.99 6.65 -22.61
C GLU A 135 11.41 6.06 -21.34
N LEU A 136 11.94 6.47 -20.17
CA LEU A 136 11.45 6.03 -18.87
C LEU A 136 9.97 6.40 -18.67
N ASN A 137 9.58 7.63 -19.03
CA ASN A 137 8.20 8.09 -18.94
C ASN A 137 7.27 7.27 -19.85
N ALA A 138 7.69 6.97 -21.08
CA ALA A 138 6.93 6.11 -21.99
C ALA A 138 6.78 4.68 -21.43
N LEU A 139 7.85 4.13 -20.83
CA LEU A 139 7.84 2.81 -20.20
C LEU A 139 6.91 2.77 -18.97
N VAL A 140 7.01 3.76 -18.09
CA VAL A 140 6.24 3.78 -16.84
C VAL A 140 4.75 4.00 -17.11
N ASN A 141 4.37 4.80 -18.09
CA ASN A 141 2.96 5.01 -18.44
C ASN A 141 2.36 3.88 -19.32
N LYS A 142 3.18 2.95 -19.84
CA LYS A 142 2.67 1.79 -20.57
C LYS A 142 2.05 0.80 -19.56
N PRO A 143 0.77 0.41 -19.73
CA PRO A 143 0.13 -0.54 -18.83
C PRO A 143 0.96 -1.81 -18.65
N LEU A 144 1.09 -2.27 -17.41
CA LEU A 144 1.67 -3.58 -17.09
C LEU A 144 0.61 -4.65 -17.34
N SER A 145 1.03 -5.81 -17.87
CA SER A 145 0.17 -6.98 -17.91
C SER A 145 -0.13 -7.47 -16.48
N ASP A 146 -1.32 -8.01 -16.26
CA ASP A 146 -1.76 -8.49 -14.94
C ASP A 146 -0.95 -9.69 -14.43
N ASP A 147 -0.18 -10.34 -15.31
CA ASP A 147 0.66 -11.50 -15.00
C ASP A 147 2.01 -11.15 -14.34
N ILE A 148 2.30 -9.88 -14.11
CA ILE A 148 3.52 -9.50 -13.41
C ILE A 148 3.30 -9.71 -11.90
N GLY A 149 3.63 -10.90 -11.42
CA GLY A 149 3.67 -11.25 -10.00
C GLY A 149 4.83 -10.58 -9.25
N CYS A 150 4.87 -9.26 -9.26
CA CYS A 150 5.64 -8.50 -8.28
C CYS A 150 4.91 -8.65 -6.95
N LEU A 151 5.64 -8.79 -5.83
CA LEU A 151 5.12 -8.82 -4.46
C LEU A 151 3.71 -8.20 -4.37
N ASP A 152 2.74 -8.91 -4.91
CA ASP A 152 1.36 -8.56 -4.66
C ASP A 152 1.17 -8.74 -3.16
N ILE A 153 1.35 -7.61 -2.47
CA ILE A 153 0.58 -7.46 -1.26
C ILE A 153 -0.82 -7.63 -1.81
N GLU A 154 -1.38 -8.84 -1.61
CA GLU A 154 -2.80 -9.04 -1.82
C GLU A 154 -3.44 -7.79 -1.27
N SER A 155 -3.92 -6.94 -2.16
CA SER A 155 -4.65 -5.76 -1.73
C SER A 155 -5.67 -6.30 -0.76
N PRO A 156 -5.79 -5.80 0.49
CA PRO A 156 -6.78 -6.31 1.42
C PRO A 156 -8.18 -6.33 0.82
N SER A 157 -8.36 -5.71 -0.36
CA SER A 157 -9.59 -5.62 -1.14
C SER A 157 -9.95 -6.84 -1.98
N GLN A 158 -9.05 -7.78 -2.28
CA GLN A 158 -9.48 -9.05 -2.89
C GLN A 158 -9.76 -10.15 -1.86
N GLY A 159 -9.49 -9.93 -0.59
CA GLY A 159 -9.70 -10.95 0.45
C GLY A 159 -10.74 -10.62 1.51
N ARG A 160 -10.85 -9.37 1.94
CA ARG A 160 -11.79 -8.99 3.00
C ARG A 160 -12.42 -7.64 2.72
N PRO A 161 -13.75 -7.55 2.70
CA PRO A 161 -14.42 -6.27 2.51
C PRO A 161 -14.09 -5.32 3.67
N SER A 162 -14.00 -4.01 3.37
CA SER A 162 -13.92 -2.99 4.42
C SER A 162 -15.22 -2.93 5.22
N ASP A 163 -15.21 -2.28 6.39
CA ASP A 163 -16.41 -2.09 7.18
C ASP A 163 -17.51 -1.35 6.40
N ASP A 164 -17.12 -0.34 5.63
CA ASP A 164 -18.04 0.42 4.80
C ASP A 164 -18.66 -0.45 3.69
N GLN A 165 -17.87 -1.32 3.07
CA GLN A 165 -18.36 -2.28 2.07
C GLN A 165 -19.31 -3.31 2.69
N VAL A 166 -19.00 -3.80 3.90
CA VAL A 166 -19.89 -4.71 4.64
C VAL A 166 -21.20 -4.01 4.98
N MET A 167 -21.13 -2.78 5.52
CA MET A 167 -22.34 -2.01 5.87
C MET A 167 -23.15 -1.61 4.66
N LEU A 168 -22.50 -1.28 3.54
CA LEU A 168 -23.20 -1.01 2.27
C LEU A 168 -23.98 -2.24 1.80
N LEU A 169 -23.35 -3.41 1.79
CA LEU A 169 -24.00 -4.66 1.40
C LEU A 169 -25.17 -5.01 2.32
N ILE A 170 -25.01 -4.85 3.63
CA ILE A 170 -26.09 -5.05 4.60
C ILE A 170 -27.27 -4.12 4.26
N LYS A 171 -26.98 -2.84 4.02
CA LYS A 171 -28.00 -1.84 3.68
C LYS A 171 -28.70 -2.17 2.37
N GLU A 172 -27.98 -2.54 1.34
CA GLU A 172 -28.55 -2.92 0.02
C GLU A 172 -29.47 -4.14 0.12
N LYS A 173 -29.06 -5.14 0.88
CA LYS A 173 -29.79 -6.42 1.00
C LYS A 173 -30.98 -6.36 1.96
N THR A 174 -30.90 -5.53 2.99
CA THR A 174 -31.85 -5.58 4.11
C THR A 174 -32.48 -4.24 4.48
N GLY A 175 -31.95 -3.13 3.97
CA GLY A 175 -32.34 -1.79 4.40
C GLY A 175 -31.78 -1.39 5.79
N ALA A 176 -31.10 -2.29 6.51
CA ALA A 176 -30.57 -2.01 7.84
C ALA A 176 -29.36 -1.07 7.73
N THR A 177 -29.32 -0.01 8.54
CA THR A 177 -28.28 1.02 8.57
C THR A 177 -27.42 0.98 9.84
N ASN A 178 -27.79 0.20 10.82
CA ASN A 178 -27.10 0.06 12.09
C ASN A 178 -27.36 -1.31 12.73
N ILE A 179 -26.63 -1.62 13.81
CA ILE A 179 -26.70 -2.90 14.54
C ILE A 179 -28.13 -3.21 14.99
N SER A 180 -28.83 -2.23 15.56
CA SER A 180 -30.17 -2.44 16.10
C SER A 180 -31.18 -2.80 15.01
N SER A 181 -31.14 -2.11 13.87
CA SER A 181 -32.00 -2.40 12.73
C SER A 181 -31.70 -3.76 12.10
N PHE A 182 -30.43 -4.18 12.07
CA PHE A 182 -30.04 -5.50 11.59
C PHE A 182 -30.53 -6.63 12.54
N GLN A 183 -30.41 -6.43 13.84
CA GLN A 183 -30.85 -7.42 14.83
C GLN A 183 -32.37 -7.67 14.83
N GLN A 184 -33.16 -6.69 14.44
CA GLN A 184 -34.62 -6.79 14.33
C GLN A 184 -35.10 -7.56 13.08
N LEU A 185 -34.21 -7.89 12.14
CA LEU A 185 -34.56 -8.66 10.95
C LEU A 185 -34.91 -10.11 11.30
N PRO A 186 -35.74 -10.78 10.46
CA PRO A 186 -35.96 -12.23 10.57
C PRO A 186 -34.65 -13.02 10.50
N ASP A 187 -34.58 -14.10 11.27
CA ASP A 187 -33.35 -14.92 11.37
C ASP A 187 -32.89 -15.50 10.04
N GLU A 188 -33.83 -15.83 9.14
CA GLU A 188 -33.50 -16.30 7.79
C GLU A 188 -32.76 -15.26 6.97
N ILE A 189 -33.18 -13.99 7.04
CA ILE A 189 -32.54 -12.89 6.33
C ILE A 189 -31.16 -12.62 6.92
N LYS A 190 -31.04 -12.55 8.26
CA LYS A 190 -29.76 -12.41 8.95
C LYS A 190 -28.79 -13.49 8.53
N ARG A 191 -29.25 -14.76 8.54
CA ARG A 191 -28.43 -15.90 8.15
C ARG A 191 -27.94 -15.81 6.70
N SER A 192 -28.84 -15.53 5.75
CA SER A 192 -28.51 -15.41 4.33
C SER A 192 -27.43 -14.34 4.07
N VAL A 193 -27.59 -13.16 4.66
CA VAL A 193 -26.63 -12.05 4.51
C VAL A 193 -25.28 -12.38 5.18
N LEU A 194 -25.28 -13.00 6.36
CA LEU A 194 -24.05 -13.38 7.05
C LEU A 194 -23.27 -14.47 6.30
N ILE A 195 -23.96 -15.44 5.68
CA ILE A 195 -23.32 -16.46 4.84
C ILE A 195 -22.70 -15.79 3.61
N GLU A 196 -23.42 -14.89 2.95
CA GLU A 196 -22.87 -14.15 1.79
C GLU A 196 -21.64 -13.34 2.18
N LEU A 197 -21.65 -12.63 3.32
CA LEU A 197 -20.51 -11.87 3.82
C LEU A 197 -19.33 -12.77 4.20
N LYS A 198 -19.58 -13.96 4.74
CA LYS A 198 -18.53 -14.99 4.98
C LYS A 198 -17.90 -15.44 3.65
N ASN A 199 -18.72 -15.73 2.63
CA ASN A 199 -18.24 -16.12 1.30
C ASN A 199 -17.42 -15.00 0.63
N ARG A 200 -17.70 -13.74 0.95
CA ARG A 200 -16.90 -12.56 0.56
C ARG A 200 -15.68 -12.34 1.48
N LYS A 201 -15.33 -13.33 2.31
CA LYS A 201 -14.18 -13.32 3.22
C LYS A 201 -14.23 -12.25 4.34
N ALA A 202 -15.40 -11.73 4.70
CA ALA A 202 -15.54 -10.92 5.90
C ALA A 202 -15.17 -11.73 7.15
N SER A 203 -14.38 -11.15 8.07
CA SER A 203 -13.94 -11.88 9.26
C SER A 203 -15.06 -12.00 10.30
N LEU A 204 -15.07 -13.09 11.07
CA LEU A 204 -16.07 -13.29 12.14
C LEU A 204 -16.09 -12.13 13.15
N ARG A 205 -14.92 -11.58 13.51
CA ARG A 205 -14.82 -10.40 14.39
C ARG A 205 -15.41 -9.13 13.76
N GLN A 206 -15.24 -8.96 12.46
CA GLN A 206 -15.83 -7.84 11.74
C GLN A 206 -17.35 -7.96 11.69
N LEU A 207 -17.86 -9.14 11.37
CA LEU A 207 -19.30 -9.41 11.34
C LEU A 207 -19.93 -9.24 12.74
N GLU A 208 -19.30 -9.79 13.79
CA GLU A 208 -19.77 -9.58 15.17
C GLU A 208 -19.86 -8.09 15.52
N ARG A 209 -18.81 -7.32 15.24
CA ARG A 209 -18.76 -5.88 15.54
C ARG A 209 -19.83 -5.08 14.77
N LEU A 210 -20.07 -5.41 13.51
CA LEU A 210 -20.99 -4.65 12.62
C LEU A 210 -22.45 -5.09 12.75
N THR A 211 -22.71 -6.33 13.18
CA THR A 211 -24.08 -6.88 13.27
C THR A 211 -24.55 -7.16 14.70
N GLY A 212 -23.63 -7.18 15.67
CA GLY A 212 -23.93 -7.55 17.06
C GLY A 212 -24.26 -9.03 17.26
N ILE A 213 -24.03 -9.89 16.27
CA ILE A 213 -24.26 -11.34 16.38
C ILE A 213 -22.94 -12.01 16.77
N GLY A 214 -22.93 -12.77 17.85
CA GLY A 214 -21.72 -13.38 18.39
C GLY A 214 -21.01 -14.32 17.41
N MET A 215 -19.67 -14.29 17.41
CA MET A 215 -18.82 -15.09 16.49
C MET A 215 -19.19 -16.58 16.49
N GLY A 216 -19.50 -17.16 17.64
CA GLY A 216 -19.87 -18.58 17.75
C GLY A 216 -21.18 -18.92 17.00
N VAL A 217 -22.11 -17.98 16.91
CA VAL A 217 -23.34 -18.14 16.12
C VAL A 217 -23.00 -18.03 14.65
N ILE A 218 -22.27 -16.99 14.25
CA ILE A 218 -21.86 -16.76 12.85
C ILE A 218 -21.01 -17.93 12.33
N TYR A 219 -20.12 -18.49 13.15
CA TYR A 219 -19.27 -19.62 12.77
C TYR A 219 -20.09 -20.85 12.34
N ARG A 220 -21.16 -21.14 13.06
CA ARG A 220 -22.06 -22.31 12.81
C ARG A 220 -23.02 -22.12 11.64
N MET A 221 -23.10 -20.92 11.08
CA MET A 221 -23.86 -20.65 9.86
C MET A 221 -23.04 -21.12 8.64
N SER A 222 -23.44 -22.16 8.02
CA SER A 222 -22.91 -22.72 6.77
C SER A 222 -23.97 -22.64 5.67
#